data_b85356934a335107e2cfa5f7426a05ec
#
_entry.id   b85356934a335107e2cfa5f7426a05ec
#
_cell.length_a   1.000
_cell.length_b   1.000
_cell.length_c   1.000
_cell.angle_alpha   90.00
_cell.angle_beta   90.00
_cell.angle_gamma   90.00
#
_symmetry.space_group_name_H-M   'P 1'
#
loop_
_entity.id
_entity.type
_entity.pdbx_description
1 polymer ?
#
loop_
_entity_poly.entity_id
_entity_poly.type
_entity_poly.pdbx_seq_one_letter_code
_entity_poly.pdbx_strand_id
1 'polypeptide(L)'
;MAPEQVAKPDARITAWQMETLSGAAMQELDDEALGWFSRRLPWGSYGMLARASISAPTLQLALARWCRHHGLITPDIALELSVAGDLATIRIKEHSEQTPEGSAVAVDFAQVKEEPATRAGDTEQNPQPHSLPAPMREFCLVSVLRNIHGLACWLVDSRIALLGAQFPFPPPPHQSAYAVLFSGPTVFGTGPACIQFDAQYLNLPLRRDERALQQMLQHALPLTVLQYRRDRLLVQRVRQTLASHAQQTHSAEALATLLNVSPRTLHRQLKEEGATLQGLKDEVRQDRAVELLHRTTRPIKQVAEAAGFRNEKSFIRAFKSWTGLSPAEFRKQALPLA
;
A
#
# COMPACT_ATOMS: atom_id res chain seq x y z
N MET A 1 6.71 25.34 -21.44
CA MET A 1 6.08 26.38 -20.56
C MET A 1 7.12 27.44 -20.33
N ALA A 2 6.79 28.73 -20.47
CA ALA A 2 7.77 29.78 -20.23
C ALA A 2 8.12 29.86 -18.72
N PRO A 3 9.37 30.20 -18.33
CA PRO A 3 9.78 30.29 -16.93
C PRO A 3 8.87 31.15 -16.07
N GLU A 4 8.35 32.24 -16.62
CA GLU A 4 7.40 33.15 -15.98
C GLU A 4 6.04 32.51 -15.63
N GLN A 5 5.65 31.45 -16.34
CA GLN A 5 4.41 30.71 -16.05
C GLN A 5 4.59 29.70 -14.91
N VAL A 6 5.80 29.17 -14.74
CA VAL A 6 6.12 28.21 -13.66
C VAL A 6 6.25 28.92 -12.32
N ALA A 7 6.64 30.19 -12.34
CA ALA A 7 6.81 31.01 -11.11
C ALA A 7 5.49 31.45 -10.46
N LYS A 8 4.33 31.20 -11.08
CA LYS A 8 3.04 31.56 -10.49
C LYS A 8 2.63 30.54 -9.42
N PRO A 9 2.10 30.99 -8.25
CA PRO A 9 1.71 30.10 -7.15
C PRO A 9 0.64 29.07 -7.52
N ASP A 10 -0.17 29.35 -8.54
CA ASP A 10 -1.24 28.48 -9.07
C ASP A 10 -0.86 27.72 -10.33
N ALA A 11 0.42 27.80 -10.75
CA ALA A 11 0.92 27.10 -11.92
C ALA A 11 0.74 25.60 -11.76
N ARG A 12 0.19 24.96 -12.77
CA ARG A 12 0.00 23.51 -12.80
C ARG A 12 0.74 22.92 -13.99
N ILE A 13 1.45 21.83 -13.73
CA ILE A 13 2.10 21.01 -14.75
C ILE A 13 1.54 19.59 -14.69
N THR A 14 1.58 18.88 -15.80
CA THR A 14 1.21 17.46 -15.82
C THR A 14 2.29 16.62 -15.15
N ALA A 15 1.92 15.44 -14.63
CA ALA A 15 2.89 14.49 -14.07
C ALA A 15 4.00 14.13 -15.09
N TRP A 16 3.65 14.06 -16.37
CA TRP A 16 4.60 13.84 -17.47
C TRP A 16 5.61 14.99 -17.66
N GLN A 17 5.15 16.23 -17.60
CA GLN A 17 6.04 17.39 -17.66
C GLN A 17 6.97 17.45 -16.45
N MET A 18 6.45 17.14 -15.27
CA MET A 18 7.27 17.06 -14.06
C MET A 18 8.32 15.96 -14.15
N GLU A 19 7.95 14.78 -14.66
CA GLU A 19 8.90 13.68 -14.88
C GLU A 19 10.02 14.06 -15.84
N THR A 20 9.67 14.70 -16.96
CA THR A 20 10.66 15.14 -17.95
C THR A 20 11.64 16.16 -17.36
N LEU A 21 11.14 17.14 -16.61
CA LEU A 21 11.97 18.17 -15.99
C LEU A 21 12.83 17.61 -14.86
N SER A 22 12.24 16.86 -13.94
CA SER A 22 12.96 16.29 -12.78
C SER A 22 13.94 15.21 -13.24
N GLY A 23 13.55 14.36 -14.20
CA GLY A 23 14.42 13.31 -14.72
C GLY A 23 15.65 13.86 -15.42
N ALA A 24 15.51 14.92 -16.25
CA ALA A 24 16.64 15.60 -16.87
C ALA A 24 17.58 16.20 -15.81
N ALA A 25 17.03 16.91 -14.83
CA ALA A 25 17.83 17.51 -13.75
C ALA A 25 18.54 16.44 -12.88
N MET A 26 17.85 15.35 -12.53
CA MET A 26 18.43 14.24 -11.77
C MET A 26 19.59 13.58 -12.50
N GLN A 27 19.48 13.40 -13.82
CA GLN A 27 20.55 12.83 -14.65
C GLN A 27 21.72 13.78 -14.83
N GLU A 28 21.46 15.06 -15.11
CA GLU A 28 22.50 16.07 -15.28
C GLU A 28 23.32 16.30 -14.01
N LEU A 29 22.66 16.29 -12.84
CA LEU A 29 23.30 16.47 -11.53
C LEU A 29 23.85 15.17 -10.95
N ASP A 30 23.54 14.03 -11.53
CA ASP A 30 23.73 12.68 -10.93
C ASP A 30 23.22 12.64 -9.50
N ASP A 31 21.99 13.15 -9.29
CA ASP A 31 21.36 13.24 -7.98
C ASP A 31 19.86 13.07 -8.05
N GLU A 32 19.34 11.87 -7.72
CA GLU A 32 17.89 11.58 -7.67
C GLU A 32 17.18 12.35 -6.56
N ALA A 33 17.91 12.90 -5.58
CA ALA A 33 17.36 13.72 -4.50
C ALA A 33 17.31 15.21 -4.85
N LEU A 34 17.85 15.66 -5.97
CA LEU A 34 17.87 17.08 -6.40
C LEU A 34 18.35 18.03 -5.29
N GLY A 35 19.35 17.59 -4.52
CA GLY A 35 19.93 18.38 -3.43
C GLY A 35 19.12 18.36 -2.12
N TRP A 36 18.15 17.46 -1.93
CA TRP A 36 17.41 17.37 -0.67
C TRP A 36 18.24 16.81 0.48
N PHE A 37 19.22 15.98 0.17
CA PHE A 37 20.05 15.32 1.17
C PHE A 37 21.46 15.90 1.21
N SER A 38 22.13 15.72 2.33
CA SER A 38 23.51 16.13 2.52
C SER A 38 24.49 15.42 1.57
N ARG A 39 24.09 14.25 1.08
CA ARG A 39 24.82 13.44 0.10
C ARG A 39 23.97 13.22 -1.14
N ARG A 40 24.56 13.40 -2.33
CA ARG A 40 23.90 13.09 -3.60
C ARG A 40 23.48 11.63 -3.67
N LEU A 41 22.34 11.37 -4.25
CA LEU A 41 21.86 10.03 -4.60
C LEU A 41 22.14 9.78 -6.09
N PRO A 42 23.15 8.97 -6.46
CA PRO A 42 23.45 8.68 -7.86
C PRO A 42 22.23 8.15 -8.60
N TRP A 43 22.13 8.48 -9.89
CA TRP A 43 21.04 8.02 -10.75
C TRP A 43 20.88 6.49 -10.69
N GLY A 44 19.66 6.00 -10.42
CA GLY A 44 19.36 4.59 -10.22
C GLY A 44 19.26 4.12 -8.77
N SER A 45 19.53 4.99 -7.78
CA SER A 45 19.48 4.65 -6.35
C SER A 45 18.10 4.14 -5.94
N TYR A 46 17.02 4.82 -6.29
CA TYR A 46 15.65 4.37 -6.03
C TYR A 46 15.27 3.12 -6.82
N GLY A 47 15.79 2.99 -8.05
CA GLY A 47 15.65 1.76 -8.83
C GLY A 47 16.29 0.55 -8.15
N MET A 48 17.46 0.74 -7.52
CA MET A 48 18.12 -0.29 -6.71
C MET A 48 17.29 -0.68 -5.47
N LEU A 49 16.73 0.30 -4.76
CA LEU A 49 15.83 0.03 -3.61
C LEU A 49 14.59 -0.76 -4.03
N ALA A 50 13.97 -0.39 -5.15
CA ALA A 50 12.81 -1.09 -5.68
C ALA A 50 13.16 -2.54 -6.05
N ARG A 51 14.33 -2.78 -6.67
CA ARG A 51 14.81 -4.12 -7.01
C ARG A 51 15.08 -4.97 -5.77
N ALA A 52 15.66 -4.39 -4.71
CA ALA A 52 15.85 -5.09 -3.45
C ALA A 52 14.53 -5.51 -2.77
N SER A 53 13.45 -4.79 -3.05
CA SER A 53 12.13 -5.01 -2.45
C SER A 53 11.25 -5.98 -3.23
N ILE A 54 11.40 -6.07 -4.56
CA ILE A 54 10.46 -6.77 -5.46
C ILE A 54 10.43 -8.30 -5.26
N SER A 55 11.49 -8.90 -4.73
CA SER A 55 11.56 -10.34 -4.44
C SER A 55 10.87 -10.75 -3.13
N ALA A 56 10.27 -9.81 -2.42
CA ALA A 56 9.56 -10.12 -1.18
C ALA A 56 8.23 -10.85 -1.46
N PRO A 57 7.82 -11.82 -0.64
CA PRO A 57 6.55 -12.53 -0.81
C PRO A 57 5.33 -11.66 -0.47
N THR A 58 5.46 -10.69 0.43
CA THR A 58 4.38 -9.82 0.89
C THR A 58 4.80 -8.35 0.88
N LEU A 59 3.80 -7.46 0.86
CA LEU A 59 4.04 -6.03 0.94
C LEU A 59 4.76 -5.63 2.23
N GLN A 60 4.44 -6.28 3.35
CA GLN A 60 5.11 -6.02 4.63
C GLN A 60 6.62 -6.16 4.53
N LEU A 61 7.09 -7.28 3.99
CA LEU A 61 8.52 -7.52 3.84
C LEU A 61 9.16 -6.60 2.79
N ALA A 62 8.44 -6.27 1.72
CA ALA A 62 8.91 -5.34 0.71
C ALA A 62 9.13 -3.93 1.30
N LEU A 63 8.16 -3.41 2.05
CA LEU A 63 8.26 -2.11 2.70
C LEU A 63 9.32 -2.09 3.82
N ALA A 64 9.41 -3.17 4.61
CA ALA A 64 10.45 -3.30 5.62
C ALA A 64 11.86 -3.25 5.01
N ARG A 65 12.08 -3.93 3.87
CA ARG A 65 13.34 -3.84 3.11
C ARG A 65 13.58 -2.44 2.58
N TRP A 66 12.56 -1.82 1.98
CA TRP A 66 12.67 -0.45 1.48
C TRP A 66 13.07 0.52 2.58
N CYS A 67 12.36 0.52 3.71
CA CYS A 67 12.67 1.40 4.85
C CYS A 67 14.10 1.18 5.36
N ARG A 68 14.50 -0.07 5.54
CA ARG A 68 15.85 -0.41 6.02
C ARG A 68 16.94 0.03 5.05
N HIS A 69 16.75 -0.25 3.76
CA HIS A 69 17.79 0.06 2.75
C HIS A 69 17.82 1.55 2.41
N HIS A 70 16.73 2.29 2.61
CA HIS A 70 16.73 3.75 2.43
C HIS A 70 17.77 4.42 3.33
N GLY A 71 17.94 3.96 4.57
CA GLY A 71 18.98 4.45 5.48
C GLY A 71 20.42 4.18 5.01
N LEU A 72 20.62 3.29 4.02
CA LEU A 72 21.95 3.06 3.42
C LEU A 72 22.28 4.10 2.34
N ILE A 73 21.27 4.70 1.71
CA ILE A 73 21.49 5.67 0.62
C ILE A 73 21.58 7.11 1.14
N THR A 74 20.95 7.43 2.26
CA THR A 74 21.07 8.77 2.90
C THR A 74 21.06 8.66 4.42
N PRO A 75 21.90 9.45 5.11
CA PRO A 75 21.87 9.57 6.56
C PRO A 75 20.86 10.60 7.08
N ASP A 76 20.27 11.44 6.22
CA ASP A 76 19.47 12.60 6.64
C ASP A 76 18.11 12.22 7.19
N ILE A 77 17.53 11.13 6.68
CA ILE A 77 16.24 10.60 7.11
C ILE A 77 16.27 9.08 7.27
N ALA A 78 15.50 8.58 8.22
CA ALA A 78 15.18 7.15 8.33
C ALA A 78 13.69 6.93 8.10
N LEU A 79 13.36 5.87 7.36
CA LEU A 79 11.99 5.42 7.18
C LEU A 79 11.69 4.28 8.14
N GLU A 80 10.53 4.31 8.75
CA GLU A 80 10.09 3.32 9.72
C GLU A 80 8.68 2.83 9.39
N LEU A 81 8.52 1.51 9.27
CA LEU A 81 7.22 0.85 9.16
C LEU A 81 6.86 0.28 10.53
N SER A 82 5.74 0.70 11.09
CA SER A 82 5.19 0.17 12.33
C SER A 82 3.75 -0.30 12.15
N VAL A 83 3.33 -1.28 12.95
CA VAL A 83 1.96 -1.82 12.95
C VAL A 83 1.44 -1.84 14.37
N ALA A 84 0.27 -1.25 14.58
CA ALA A 84 -0.43 -1.24 15.86
C ALA A 84 -1.90 -1.65 15.63
N GLY A 85 -2.26 -2.88 16.01
CA GLY A 85 -3.56 -3.45 15.67
C GLY A 85 -3.79 -3.50 14.15
N ASP A 86 -4.87 -2.90 13.70
CA ASP A 86 -5.23 -2.84 12.28
C ASP A 86 -4.62 -1.62 11.53
N LEU A 87 -3.77 -0.85 12.22
CA LEU A 87 -3.16 0.36 11.68
C LEU A 87 -1.69 0.13 11.30
N ALA A 88 -1.35 0.36 10.03
CA ALA A 88 0.03 0.44 9.55
C ALA A 88 0.43 1.90 9.38
N THR A 89 1.62 2.25 9.83
CA THR A 89 2.19 3.60 9.74
C THR A 89 3.56 3.56 9.10
N ILE A 90 3.77 4.36 8.07
CA ILE A 90 5.11 4.67 7.53
C ILE A 90 5.46 6.09 8.01
N ARG A 91 6.58 6.21 8.73
CA ARG A 91 7.05 7.44 9.34
C ARG A 91 8.43 7.80 8.81
N ILE A 92 8.68 9.11 8.65
CA ILE A 92 10.01 9.65 8.43
C ILE A 92 10.56 10.17 9.76
N LYS A 93 11.75 9.71 10.14
CA LYS A 93 12.55 10.30 11.21
C LYS A 93 13.66 11.15 10.57
N GLU A 94 13.69 12.42 10.88
CA GLU A 94 14.76 13.36 10.46
C GLU A 94 15.92 13.27 11.46
N HIS A 95 17.14 13.10 11.01
CA HIS A 95 18.30 12.92 11.92
C HIS A 95 18.82 14.24 12.53
N SER A 96 18.29 15.37 12.13
CA SER A 96 18.65 16.68 12.73
C SER A 96 17.93 17.01 14.06
N GLU A 97 16.99 16.18 14.49
CA GLU A 97 16.27 16.37 15.73
C GLU A 97 16.80 15.44 16.83
N GLN A 98 17.71 15.95 17.67
CA GLN A 98 17.79 15.50 19.06
C GLN A 98 16.51 15.92 19.78
N THR A 99 15.40 15.25 19.49
CA THR A 99 14.18 15.39 20.28
C THR A 99 14.32 14.49 21.50
N PRO A 100 14.08 14.99 22.74
CA PRO A 100 14.04 14.14 23.92
C PRO A 100 13.00 13.04 23.69
N GLU A 101 13.35 11.80 24.01
CA GLU A 101 12.44 10.68 24.02
C GLU A 101 11.24 10.97 24.93
N GLY A 102 10.10 11.29 24.35
CA GLY A 102 8.89 11.58 25.10
C GLY A 102 7.69 11.86 24.21
N SER A 103 6.81 10.88 24.16
CA SER A 103 5.42 11.00 23.67
C SER A 103 5.20 11.01 22.16
N ALA A 104 5.29 9.84 21.54
CA ALA A 104 4.61 9.58 20.27
C ALA A 104 3.09 9.44 20.55
N VAL A 105 2.35 10.54 20.54
CA VAL A 105 0.89 10.50 20.53
C VAL A 105 0.47 10.07 19.13
N ALA A 106 -0.10 8.87 19.00
CA ALA A 106 -0.75 8.43 17.77
C ALA A 106 -1.99 9.31 17.57
N VAL A 107 -2.04 10.07 16.48
CA VAL A 107 -3.23 10.86 16.12
C VAL A 107 -4.27 9.90 15.55
N ASP A 108 -5.41 9.80 16.20
CA ASP A 108 -6.58 9.08 15.69
C ASP A 108 -7.31 9.97 14.69
N PHE A 109 -7.12 9.71 13.40
CA PHE A 109 -7.74 10.48 12.33
C PHE A 109 -9.28 10.35 12.26
N ALA A 110 -9.86 9.35 12.95
CA ALA A 110 -11.31 9.16 12.98
C ALA A 110 -12.03 10.27 13.78
N GLN A 111 -11.32 11.01 14.62
CA GLN A 111 -11.89 12.05 15.49
C GLN A 111 -11.59 13.49 15.03
N VAL A 112 -10.86 13.69 13.95
CA VAL A 112 -10.50 15.05 13.47
C VAL A 112 -11.72 15.70 12.82
N LYS A 113 -12.43 16.54 13.56
CA LYS A 113 -13.39 17.51 13.02
C LYS A 113 -12.61 18.73 12.52
N GLU A 114 -13.00 19.24 11.35
CA GLU A 114 -12.47 20.49 10.81
C GLU A 114 -12.81 21.66 11.75
N GLU A 115 -11.82 22.13 12.53
CA GLU A 115 -11.90 23.42 13.19
C GLU A 115 -11.05 24.46 12.43
N PRO A 116 -11.53 25.71 12.31
CA PRO A 116 -10.81 26.76 11.57
C PRO A 116 -9.55 27.18 12.30
N ALA A 117 -8.44 27.25 11.56
CA ALA A 117 -7.10 27.59 12.03
C ALA A 117 -7.07 28.95 12.79
N THR A 118 -6.77 28.88 14.09
CA THR A 118 -6.41 30.07 14.89
C THR A 118 -4.97 30.48 14.57
N ARG A 119 -4.77 31.74 14.24
CA ARG A 119 -3.46 32.35 13.97
C ARG A 119 -2.55 32.20 15.20
N ALA A 120 -1.46 31.44 15.06
CA ALA A 120 -0.35 31.43 16.01
C ALA A 120 0.69 32.50 15.60
N GLY A 121 1.16 33.26 16.57
CA GLY A 121 2.03 34.39 16.39
C GLY A 121 3.45 34.03 15.93
N ASP A 122 4.07 35.00 15.25
CA ASP A 122 5.44 35.01 14.76
C ASP A 122 6.45 34.77 15.89
N THR A 123 7.09 33.59 15.85
CA THR A 123 8.33 33.35 16.63
C THR A 123 9.45 33.13 15.63
N GLU A 124 10.33 34.13 15.50
CA GLU A 124 11.59 34.02 14.74
C GLU A 124 12.42 32.85 15.30
N GLN A 125 12.52 31.76 14.56
CA GLN A 125 13.41 30.67 14.90
C GLN A 125 14.74 30.81 14.15
N ASN A 126 15.80 30.93 14.92
CA ASN A 126 17.19 30.95 14.49
C ASN A 126 17.54 29.63 13.71
N PRO A 127 18.05 29.70 12.46
CA PRO A 127 18.28 28.50 11.67
C PRO A 127 19.41 27.64 12.26
N GLN A 128 19.10 26.41 12.56
CA GLN A 128 20.05 25.37 12.97
C GLN A 128 20.90 24.93 11.75
N PRO A 129 22.21 24.62 11.92
CA PRO A 129 23.18 24.52 10.81
C PRO A 129 23.05 23.33 9.87
N HIS A 130 22.04 22.45 9.99
CA HIS A 130 21.84 21.29 9.12
C HIS A 130 20.36 21.04 8.73
N SER A 131 19.46 21.99 8.90
CA SER A 131 18.09 21.86 8.45
C SER A 131 17.92 22.31 7.00
N LEU A 132 17.24 21.50 6.19
CA LEU A 132 16.84 21.90 4.85
C LEU A 132 16.05 23.22 4.89
N PRO A 133 16.22 24.13 3.91
CA PRO A 133 15.32 25.28 3.76
C PRO A 133 13.85 24.84 3.77
N ALA A 134 12.97 25.59 4.42
CA ALA A 134 11.58 25.18 4.64
C ALA A 134 10.86 24.64 3.39
N PRO A 135 10.95 25.26 2.19
CA PRO A 135 10.34 24.73 0.97
C PRO A 135 10.96 23.41 0.51
N MET A 136 12.28 23.22 0.69
CA MET A 136 12.98 21.99 0.34
C MET A 136 12.60 20.86 1.30
N ARG A 137 12.47 21.16 2.59
CA ARG A 137 12.03 20.20 3.61
C ARG A 137 10.62 19.71 3.33
N GLU A 138 9.67 20.61 3.03
CA GLU A 138 8.32 20.23 2.63
C GLU A 138 8.36 19.30 1.43
N PHE A 139 9.04 19.70 0.35
CA PHE A 139 9.10 18.93 -0.88
C PHE A 139 9.75 17.56 -0.68
N CYS A 140 10.80 17.46 0.11
CA CYS A 140 11.46 16.20 0.48
C CYS A 140 10.49 15.25 1.19
N LEU A 141 9.89 15.68 2.30
CA LEU A 141 9.02 14.83 3.12
C LEU A 141 7.78 14.36 2.34
N VAL A 142 7.17 15.26 1.58
CA VAL A 142 6.01 14.95 0.72
C VAL A 142 6.40 13.95 -0.37
N SER A 143 7.51 14.18 -1.06
CA SER A 143 7.96 13.34 -2.17
C SER A 143 8.36 11.94 -1.71
N VAL A 144 9.07 11.81 -0.57
CA VAL A 144 9.47 10.53 -0.01
C VAL A 144 8.24 9.71 0.39
N LEU A 145 7.27 10.29 1.13
CA LEU A 145 6.04 9.58 1.51
C LEU A 145 5.20 9.23 0.29
N ARG A 146 5.12 10.12 -0.69
CA ARG A 146 4.36 9.86 -1.91
C ARG A 146 4.99 8.76 -2.74
N ASN A 147 6.31 8.74 -2.84
CA ASN A 147 7.06 7.73 -3.57
C ASN A 147 6.86 6.34 -2.96
N ILE A 148 7.10 6.19 -1.64
CA ILE A 148 6.94 4.88 -0.98
C ILE A 148 5.48 4.39 -1.02
N HIS A 149 4.48 5.29 -0.89
CA HIS A 149 3.07 4.93 -1.04
C HIS A 149 2.74 4.51 -2.48
N GLY A 150 3.21 5.26 -3.48
CA GLY A 150 3.01 4.93 -4.88
C GLY A 150 3.65 3.59 -5.25
N LEU A 151 4.88 3.36 -4.79
CA LEU A 151 5.57 2.07 -4.95
C LEU A 151 4.79 0.93 -4.29
N ALA A 152 4.29 1.11 -3.06
CA ALA A 152 3.49 0.12 -2.37
C ALA A 152 2.24 -0.26 -3.19
N CYS A 153 1.50 0.73 -3.69
CA CYS A 153 0.35 0.51 -4.57
C CYS A 153 0.75 -0.26 -5.84
N TRP A 154 1.87 0.12 -6.46
CA TRP A 154 2.37 -0.53 -7.66
C TRP A 154 2.77 -1.98 -7.41
N LEU A 155 3.50 -2.26 -6.34
CA LEU A 155 3.97 -3.61 -5.99
C LEU A 155 2.83 -4.62 -5.86
N VAL A 156 1.72 -4.23 -5.24
CA VAL A 156 0.56 -5.11 -5.04
C VAL A 156 -0.51 -4.96 -6.13
N ASP A 157 -0.31 -4.06 -7.10
CA ASP A 157 -1.29 -3.71 -8.13
C ASP A 157 -2.65 -3.36 -7.52
N SER A 158 -2.63 -2.53 -6.48
CA SER A 158 -3.83 -2.13 -5.75
C SER A 158 -3.71 -0.69 -5.25
N ARG A 159 -4.82 0.02 -5.24
CA ARG A 159 -4.93 1.23 -4.45
C ARG A 159 -4.83 0.86 -2.97
N ILE A 160 -3.96 1.54 -2.24
CA ILE A 160 -3.91 1.52 -0.78
C ILE A 160 -4.54 2.82 -0.32
N ALA A 161 -5.76 2.74 0.23
CA ALA A 161 -6.43 3.91 0.76
C ALA A 161 -5.73 4.39 2.03
N LEU A 162 -5.35 5.67 2.06
CA LEU A 162 -4.77 6.26 3.26
C LEU A 162 -5.88 6.62 4.24
N LEU A 163 -5.69 6.28 5.50
CA LEU A 163 -6.51 6.70 6.62
C LEU A 163 -6.16 8.12 7.06
N GLY A 164 -4.91 8.56 6.82
CA GLY A 164 -4.46 9.91 7.07
C GLY A 164 -3.00 10.12 6.67
N ALA A 165 -2.62 11.40 6.59
CA ALA A 165 -1.25 11.87 6.44
C ALA A 165 -0.97 12.99 7.44
N GLN A 166 0.25 13.08 7.92
CA GLN A 166 0.67 14.08 8.91
C GLN A 166 2.01 14.68 8.50
N PHE A 167 2.16 15.99 8.71
CA PHE A 167 3.39 16.70 8.38
C PHE A 167 3.79 17.66 9.51
N PRO A 168 5.10 17.79 9.81
CA PRO A 168 5.61 18.60 10.93
C PRO A 168 5.60 20.11 10.67
N PHE A 169 5.39 20.55 9.43
CA PHE A 169 5.39 21.98 9.05
C PHE A 169 3.99 22.58 9.08
N PRO A 170 3.86 23.91 9.21
CA PRO A 170 2.57 24.62 9.14
C PRO A 170 1.85 24.37 7.81
N PRO A 171 0.50 24.48 7.76
CA PRO A 171 -0.24 24.32 6.52
C PRO A 171 0.25 25.29 5.45
N PRO A 172 0.74 24.80 4.30
CA PRO A 172 1.24 25.66 3.24
C PRO A 172 0.09 26.34 2.49
N PRO A 173 0.35 27.47 1.77
CA PRO A 173 -0.69 28.14 0.98
C PRO A 173 -1.42 27.24 -0.02
N HIS A 174 -0.75 26.18 -0.50
CA HIS A 174 -1.28 25.20 -1.44
C HIS A 174 -1.79 23.90 -0.75
N GLN A 175 -2.16 23.96 0.53
CA GLN A 175 -2.65 22.79 1.28
C GLN A 175 -3.76 21.98 0.57
N SER A 176 -4.59 22.63 -0.27
CA SER A 176 -5.63 21.95 -1.05
C SER A 176 -5.07 20.89 -2.03
N ALA A 177 -3.80 21.00 -2.43
CA ALA A 177 -3.14 20.03 -3.29
C ALA A 177 -2.89 18.69 -2.59
N TYR A 178 -2.79 18.69 -1.25
CA TYR A 178 -2.58 17.48 -0.47
C TYR A 178 -3.72 16.49 -0.58
N ALA A 179 -4.97 16.95 -0.71
CA ALA A 179 -6.12 16.09 -0.96
C ALA A 179 -6.02 15.30 -2.29
N VAL A 180 -5.23 15.80 -3.26
CA VAL A 180 -4.95 15.09 -4.52
C VAL A 180 -3.83 14.07 -4.33
N LEU A 181 -2.82 14.40 -3.52
CA LEU A 181 -1.65 13.54 -3.28
C LEU A 181 -1.95 12.43 -2.28
N PHE A 182 -2.70 12.72 -1.22
CA PHE A 182 -3.01 11.81 -0.12
C PHE A 182 -4.52 11.66 -0.01
N SER A 183 -5.01 10.41 -0.11
CA SER A 183 -6.45 10.11 -0.20
C SER A 183 -7.23 10.21 1.12
N GLY A 184 -6.55 10.50 2.23
CA GLY A 184 -7.15 10.67 3.56
C GLY A 184 -7.02 12.10 4.06
N PRO A 185 -7.51 12.40 5.28
CA PRO A 185 -7.31 13.68 5.94
C PRO A 185 -5.81 13.94 6.14
N THR A 186 -5.42 15.21 5.98
CA THR A 186 -4.03 15.64 6.17
C THR A 186 -3.96 16.64 7.32
N VAL A 187 -3.05 16.37 8.27
CA VAL A 187 -2.81 17.20 9.46
C VAL A 187 -1.43 17.84 9.36
N PHE A 188 -1.33 19.11 9.75
CA PHE A 188 -0.10 19.89 9.71
C PHE A 188 0.31 20.41 11.09
N GLY A 189 1.60 20.70 11.26
CA GLY A 189 2.15 21.33 12.46
C GLY A 189 2.26 20.40 13.68
N THR A 190 2.14 19.10 13.49
CA THR A 190 2.18 18.12 14.60
C THR A 190 3.01 16.90 14.23
N GLY A 191 3.87 16.46 15.16
CA GLY A 191 4.62 15.21 15.08
C GLY A 191 5.45 15.01 13.80
N PRO A 192 6.03 13.85 13.60
CA PRO A 192 6.84 13.53 12.41
C PRO A 192 5.98 13.30 11.17
N ALA A 193 6.57 13.50 9.98
CA ALA A 193 5.91 13.19 8.73
C ALA A 193 5.56 11.70 8.65
N CYS A 194 4.30 11.37 8.42
CA CYS A 194 3.84 9.98 8.29
C CYS A 194 2.59 9.84 7.42
N ILE A 195 2.37 8.61 6.95
CA ILE A 195 1.11 8.16 6.34
C ILE A 195 0.60 6.94 7.06
N GLN A 196 -0.72 6.81 7.13
CA GLN A 196 -1.39 5.70 7.80
C GLN A 196 -2.38 5.01 6.87
N PHE A 197 -2.44 3.68 6.95
CA PHE A 197 -3.33 2.85 6.14
C PHE A 197 -3.68 1.55 6.89
N ASP A 198 -4.69 0.82 6.40
CA ASP A 198 -5.12 -0.45 6.98
C ASP A 198 -4.01 -1.50 6.85
N ALA A 199 -3.62 -2.10 7.98
CA ALA A 199 -2.55 -3.09 8.05
C ALA A 199 -2.82 -4.36 7.21
N GLN A 200 -4.07 -4.65 6.85
CA GLN A 200 -4.39 -5.79 5.99
C GLN A 200 -3.73 -5.71 4.62
N TYR A 201 -3.45 -4.50 4.08
CA TYR A 201 -2.69 -4.36 2.83
C TYR A 201 -1.29 -4.96 2.91
N LEU A 202 -0.67 -5.01 4.08
CA LEU A 202 0.66 -5.55 4.29
C LEU A 202 0.76 -7.06 3.99
N ASN A 203 -0.37 -7.78 4.09
CA ASN A 203 -0.46 -9.20 3.80
C ASN A 203 -0.62 -9.53 2.31
N LEU A 204 -0.85 -8.52 1.46
CA LEU A 204 -1.02 -8.74 0.03
C LEU A 204 0.28 -9.26 -0.60
N PRO A 205 0.19 -10.30 -1.47
CA PRO A 205 1.34 -10.77 -2.23
C PRO A 205 1.71 -9.74 -3.32
N LEU A 206 3.00 -9.67 -3.61
CA LEU A 206 3.50 -8.85 -4.70
C LEU A 206 3.04 -9.39 -6.06
N ARG A 207 2.81 -8.48 -7.00
CA ARG A 207 2.27 -8.77 -8.34
C ARG A 207 3.20 -8.32 -9.47
N ARG A 208 4.40 -7.89 -9.14
CA ARG A 208 5.39 -7.35 -10.08
C ARG A 208 6.63 -8.21 -10.11
N ASP A 209 7.22 -8.31 -11.28
CA ASP A 209 8.48 -8.98 -11.55
C ASP A 209 9.55 -7.97 -12.02
N GLU A 210 10.76 -8.45 -12.30
CA GLU A 210 11.87 -7.62 -12.77
C GLU A 210 11.55 -6.92 -14.11
N ARG A 211 10.81 -7.59 -15.02
CA ARG A 211 10.39 -6.98 -16.29
C ARG A 211 9.43 -5.80 -16.07
N ALA A 212 8.46 -5.99 -15.18
CA ALA A 212 7.55 -4.92 -14.79
C ALA A 212 8.29 -3.76 -14.10
N LEU A 213 9.32 -4.06 -13.29
CA LEU A 213 10.16 -3.06 -12.65
C LEU A 213 10.93 -2.23 -13.69
N GLN A 214 11.57 -2.86 -14.66
CA GLN A 214 12.28 -2.15 -15.74
C GLN A 214 11.36 -1.22 -16.52
N GLN A 215 10.12 -1.65 -16.80
CA GLN A 215 9.12 -0.81 -17.45
C GLN A 215 8.68 0.36 -16.56
N MET A 216 8.49 0.11 -15.27
CA MET A 216 8.10 1.15 -14.31
C MET A 216 9.17 2.22 -14.18
N LEU A 217 10.44 1.86 -14.13
CA LEU A 217 11.55 2.81 -13.98
C LEU A 217 11.71 3.77 -15.16
N GLN A 218 11.18 3.42 -16.35
CA GLN A 218 11.15 4.33 -17.49
C GLN A 218 10.16 5.50 -17.31
N HIS A 219 9.10 5.29 -16.50
CA HIS A 219 8.03 6.26 -16.24
C HIS A 219 7.61 6.20 -14.76
N ALA A 220 8.58 6.35 -13.86
CA ALA A 220 8.37 6.11 -12.43
C ALA A 220 7.44 7.15 -11.80
N LEU A 221 7.58 8.43 -12.15
CA LEU A 221 6.84 9.51 -11.52
C LEU A 221 5.33 9.42 -11.76
N PRO A 222 4.81 9.27 -12.99
CA PRO A 222 3.38 9.08 -13.22
C PRO A 222 2.82 7.87 -12.49
N LEU A 223 3.55 6.76 -12.46
CA LEU A 223 3.10 5.52 -11.82
C LEU A 223 3.06 5.61 -10.29
N THR A 224 3.95 6.38 -9.69
CA THR A 224 3.99 6.57 -8.23
C THR A 224 3.10 7.72 -7.74
N VAL A 225 2.86 8.75 -8.57
CA VAL A 225 2.04 9.91 -8.21
C VAL A 225 0.56 9.71 -8.53
N LEU A 226 0.23 9.04 -9.65
CA LEU A 226 -1.16 8.79 -10.01
C LEU A 226 -1.78 7.73 -9.09
N GLN A 227 -3.01 7.99 -8.66
CA GLN A 227 -3.71 7.05 -7.79
C GLN A 227 -4.18 5.80 -8.54
N TYR A 228 -3.92 4.63 -7.98
CA TYR A 228 -4.53 3.38 -8.43
C TYR A 228 -6.03 3.40 -8.21
N ARG A 229 -6.80 2.90 -9.18
CA ARG A 229 -8.26 2.85 -9.10
C ARG A 229 -8.78 1.56 -8.45
N ARG A 230 -7.99 0.49 -8.55
CA ARG A 230 -8.36 -0.85 -8.11
C ARG A 230 -7.93 -1.06 -6.67
N ASP A 231 -8.86 -1.43 -5.79
CA ASP A 231 -8.60 -1.77 -4.39
C ASP A 231 -8.77 -3.28 -4.19
N ARG A 232 -7.71 -3.97 -3.78
CA ARG A 232 -7.71 -5.43 -3.55
C ARG A 232 -8.06 -5.83 -2.13
N LEU A 233 -8.21 -4.89 -1.23
CA LEU A 233 -8.54 -5.18 0.16
C LEU A 233 -9.91 -5.86 0.26
N LEU A 234 -10.88 -5.45 -0.56
CA LEU A 234 -12.20 -6.08 -0.56
C LEU A 234 -12.10 -7.57 -0.94
N VAL A 235 -11.34 -7.94 -1.97
CA VAL A 235 -11.11 -9.35 -2.34
C VAL A 235 -10.53 -10.13 -1.17
N GLN A 236 -9.53 -9.59 -0.50
CA GLN A 236 -8.91 -10.21 0.68
C GLN A 236 -9.93 -10.39 1.81
N ARG A 237 -10.68 -9.35 2.15
CA ARG A 237 -11.73 -9.39 3.19
C ARG A 237 -12.82 -10.40 2.84
N VAL A 238 -13.25 -10.46 1.59
CA VAL A 238 -14.22 -11.45 1.11
C VAL A 238 -13.66 -12.87 1.28
N ARG A 239 -12.41 -13.12 0.88
CA ARG A 239 -11.75 -14.43 1.07
C ARG A 239 -11.68 -14.84 2.55
N GLN A 240 -11.25 -13.92 3.42
CA GLN A 240 -11.18 -14.17 4.86
C GLN A 240 -12.55 -14.48 5.45
N THR A 241 -13.57 -13.69 5.10
CA THR A 241 -14.94 -13.90 5.57
C THR A 241 -15.53 -15.23 5.07
N LEU A 242 -15.28 -15.59 3.81
CA LEU A 242 -15.68 -16.90 3.25
C LEU A 242 -14.99 -18.07 3.95
N ALA A 243 -13.71 -17.91 4.30
CA ALA A 243 -12.94 -18.95 4.99
C ALA A 243 -13.36 -19.12 6.44
N SER A 244 -13.59 -18.01 7.18
CA SER A 244 -13.91 -18.04 8.61
C SER A 244 -15.41 -18.31 8.88
N HIS A 245 -16.32 -17.92 7.98
CA HIS A 245 -17.77 -18.01 8.15
C HIS A 245 -18.44 -18.84 7.05
N ALA A 246 -17.83 -19.95 6.64
CA ALA A 246 -18.27 -20.78 5.51
C ALA A 246 -19.76 -21.15 5.55
N GLN A 247 -20.34 -21.37 6.73
CA GLN A 247 -21.75 -21.71 6.90
C GLN A 247 -22.71 -20.51 6.80
N GLN A 248 -22.24 -19.29 7.02
CA GLN A 248 -23.07 -18.08 7.05
C GLN A 248 -22.99 -17.28 5.73
N THR A 249 -22.07 -17.61 4.85
CA THR A 249 -21.77 -16.84 3.62
C THR A 249 -22.34 -17.47 2.34
N HIS A 250 -23.45 -18.22 2.46
CA HIS A 250 -24.03 -18.90 1.30
C HIS A 250 -24.60 -17.93 0.24
N SER A 251 -25.09 -16.75 0.67
CA SER A 251 -25.63 -15.74 -0.25
C SER A 251 -24.77 -14.49 -0.32
N ALA A 252 -24.97 -13.69 -1.37
CA ALA A 252 -24.32 -12.39 -1.51
C ALA A 252 -24.80 -11.39 -0.44
N GLU A 253 -26.07 -11.49 -0.04
CA GLU A 253 -26.70 -10.64 0.98
C GLU A 253 -26.07 -10.89 2.35
N ALA A 254 -25.94 -12.16 2.75
CA ALA A 254 -25.33 -12.52 4.03
C ALA A 254 -23.86 -12.05 4.11
N LEU A 255 -23.10 -12.25 3.03
CA LEU A 255 -21.70 -11.79 2.95
C LEU A 255 -21.62 -10.25 2.98
N ALA A 256 -22.48 -9.57 2.25
CA ALA A 256 -22.52 -8.10 2.22
C ALA A 256 -22.85 -7.53 3.61
N THR A 257 -23.75 -8.16 4.36
CA THR A 257 -24.06 -7.80 5.75
C THR A 257 -22.85 -7.95 6.66
N LEU A 258 -22.12 -9.07 6.57
CA LEU A 258 -20.90 -9.28 7.36
C LEU A 258 -19.79 -8.28 7.03
N LEU A 259 -19.73 -7.79 5.79
CA LEU A 259 -18.77 -6.79 5.33
C LEU A 259 -19.24 -5.34 5.49
N ASN A 260 -20.44 -5.14 6.03
CA ASN A 260 -21.08 -3.81 6.17
C ASN A 260 -21.21 -3.04 4.85
N VAL A 261 -21.57 -3.73 3.77
CA VAL A 261 -21.78 -3.14 2.45
C VAL A 261 -23.13 -3.63 1.87
N SER A 262 -23.68 -2.93 0.86
CA SER A 262 -24.83 -3.47 0.12
C SER A 262 -24.39 -4.55 -0.87
N PRO A 263 -25.27 -5.53 -1.24
CA PRO A 263 -24.95 -6.54 -2.26
C PRO A 263 -24.55 -5.91 -3.60
N ARG A 264 -25.18 -4.81 -3.99
CA ARG A 264 -24.86 -4.04 -5.19
C ARG A 264 -23.44 -3.45 -5.11
N THR A 265 -23.08 -2.88 -3.96
CA THR A 265 -21.73 -2.35 -3.72
C THR A 265 -20.69 -3.45 -3.77
N LEU A 266 -20.96 -4.60 -3.11
CA LEU A 266 -20.10 -5.77 -3.13
C LEU A 266 -19.81 -6.24 -4.57
N HIS A 267 -20.85 -6.47 -5.38
CA HIS A 267 -20.67 -6.92 -6.76
C HIS A 267 -19.95 -5.90 -7.63
N ARG A 268 -20.26 -4.60 -7.48
CA ARG A 268 -19.59 -3.54 -8.23
C ARG A 268 -18.11 -3.49 -7.90
N GLN A 269 -17.75 -3.47 -6.62
CA GLN A 269 -16.36 -3.39 -6.19
C GLN A 269 -15.56 -4.65 -6.56
N LEU A 270 -16.15 -5.85 -6.40
CA LEU A 270 -15.51 -7.07 -6.87
C LEU A 270 -15.22 -7.02 -8.38
N LYS A 271 -16.17 -6.53 -9.17
CA LYS A 271 -15.98 -6.35 -10.62
C LYS A 271 -14.87 -5.32 -10.93
N GLU A 272 -14.82 -4.21 -10.21
CA GLU A 272 -13.76 -3.21 -10.32
C GLU A 272 -12.39 -3.80 -9.98
N GLU A 273 -12.33 -4.74 -9.02
CA GLU A 273 -11.13 -5.50 -8.64
C GLU A 273 -10.85 -6.70 -9.57
N GLY A 274 -11.68 -6.90 -10.61
CA GLY A 274 -11.53 -7.99 -11.57
C GLY A 274 -11.82 -9.38 -10.98
N ALA A 275 -12.58 -9.44 -9.89
CA ALA A 275 -13.00 -10.66 -9.21
C ALA A 275 -14.52 -10.88 -9.33
N THR A 276 -14.95 -12.13 -9.15
CA THR A 276 -16.37 -12.46 -9.01
C THR A 276 -16.59 -13.16 -7.69
N LEU A 277 -17.76 -12.96 -7.07
CA LEU A 277 -18.08 -13.62 -5.81
C LEU A 277 -18.06 -15.15 -5.96
N GLN A 278 -18.55 -15.67 -7.11
CA GLN A 278 -18.54 -17.10 -7.35
C GLN A 278 -17.09 -17.64 -7.49
N GLY A 279 -16.22 -16.93 -8.21
CA GLY A 279 -14.80 -17.31 -8.32
C GLY A 279 -14.11 -17.38 -6.97
N LEU A 280 -14.33 -16.37 -6.11
CA LEU A 280 -13.76 -16.34 -4.75
C LEU A 280 -14.31 -17.48 -3.86
N LYS A 281 -15.60 -17.79 -3.97
CA LYS A 281 -16.18 -18.96 -3.28
C LYS A 281 -15.53 -20.26 -3.72
N ASP A 282 -15.31 -20.42 -5.02
CA ASP A 282 -14.72 -21.61 -5.59
C ASP A 282 -13.25 -21.75 -5.19
N GLU A 283 -12.48 -20.65 -5.19
CA GLU A 283 -11.09 -20.62 -4.70
C GLU A 283 -11.00 -21.06 -3.23
N VAL A 284 -11.79 -20.44 -2.34
CA VAL A 284 -11.78 -20.79 -0.90
C VAL A 284 -12.20 -22.24 -0.66
N ARG A 285 -13.19 -22.75 -1.39
CA ARG A 285 -13.61 -24.14 -1.31
C ARG A 285 -12.54 -25.11 -1.81
N GLN A 286 -11.86 -24.74 -2.88
CA GLN A 286 -10.74 -25.52 -3.42
C GLN A 286 -9.59 -25.61 -2.41
N ASP A 287 -9.16 -24.48 -1.86
CA ASP A 287 -8.07 -24.41 -0.87
C ASP A 287 -8.40 -25.28 0.35
N ARG A 288 -9.63 -25.17 0.86
CA ARG A 288 -10.12 -25.98 1.97
C ARG A 288 -10.14 -27.47 1.67
N ALA A 289 -10.62 -27.83 0.47
CA ALA A 289 -10.66 -29.22 0.04
C ALA A 289 -9.25 -29.82 -0.10
N VAL A 290 -8.34 -29.08 -0.73
CA VAL A 290 -6.93 -29.46 -0.88
C VAL A 290 -6.28 -29.67 0.47
N GLU A 291 -6.44 -28.71 1.40
CA GLU A 291 -5.91 -28.85 2.77
C GLU A 291 -6.42 -30.11 3.48
N LEU A 292 -7.74 -30.36 3.43
CA LEU A 292 -8.33 -31.52 4.08
C LEU A 292 -7.90 -32.84 3.43
N LEU A 293 -7.75 -32.89 2.11
CA LEU A 293 -7.28 -34.08 1.40
C LEU A 293 -5.81 -34.39 1.69
N HIS A 294 -4.98 -33.34 1.89
CA HIS A 294 -3.57 -33.49 2.25
C HIS A 294 -3.36 -33.90 3.71
N ARG A 295 -4.11 -33.27 4.62
CA ARG A 295 -3.85 -33.39 6.06
C ARG A 295 -4.70 -34.42 6.79
N THR A 296 -5.71 -35.00 6.14
CA THR A 296 -6.66 -35.89 6.82
C THR A 296 -7.03 -37.08 5.97
N THR A 297 -7.41 -38.19 6.65
CA THR A 297 -7.97 -39.39 6.04
C THR A 297 -9.50 -39.39 5.99
N ARG A 298 -10.15 -38.26 6.23
CA ARG A 298 -11.62 -38.13 6.27
C ARG A 298 -12.27 -38.69 4.99
N PRO A 299 -13.43 -39.34 5.08
CA PRO A 299 -14.21 -39.77 3.90
C PRO A 299 -14.49 -38.59 2.98
N ILE A 300 -14.51 -38.83 1.66
CA ILE A 300 -14.72 -37.78 0.65
C ILE A 300 -16.02 -37.00 0.90
N LYS A 301 -17.06 -37.68 1.36
CA LYS A 301 -18.32 -37.03 1.76
C LYS A 301 -18.12 -35.98 2.85
N GLN A 302 -17.33 -36.29 3.89
CA GLN A 302 -17.03 -35.34 4.98
C GLN A 302 -16.15 -34.17 4.51
N VAL A 303 -15.23 -34.44 3.58
CA VAL A 303 -14.43 -33.38 2.94
C VAL A 303 -15.34 -32.43 2.15
N ALA A 304 -16.29 -32.98 1.39
CA ALA A 304 -17.27 -32.22 0.62
C ALA A 304 -18.10 -31.27 1.54
N GLU A 305 -18.63 -31.82 2.63
CA GLU A 305 -19.40 -31.06 3.63
C GLU A 305 -18.54 -29.95 4.28
N ALA A 306 -17.32 -30.28 4.70
CA ALA A 306 -16.38 -29.32 5.30
C ALA A 306 -15.90 -28.24 4.31
N ALA A 307 -15.83 -28.55 3.02
CA ALA A 307 -15.54 -27.59 1.95
C ALA A 307 -16.78 -26.76 1.51
N GLY A 308 -17.94 -26.94 2.16
CA GLY A 308 -19.16 -26.16 1.93
C GLY A 308 -20.02 -26.63 0.76
N PHE A 309 -19.95 -27.92 0.42
CA PHE A 309 -20.83 -28.53 -0.59
C PHE A 309 -22.01 -29.26 0.08
N ARG A 310 -23.20 -29.10 -0.48
CA ARG A 310 -24.41 -29.79 0.00
C ARG A 310 -24.44 -31.26 -0.32
N ASN A 311 -23.71 -31.68 -1.38
CA ASN A 311 -23.64 -33.08 -1.77
C ASN A 311 -22.29 -33.43 -2.40
N GLU A 312 -21.89 -34.69 -2.25
CA GLU A 312 -20.63 -35.24 -2.69
C GLU A 312 -20.45 -35.19 -4.23
N LYS A 313 -21.52 -35.43 -4.99
CA LYS A 313 -21.45 -35.42 -6.46
C LYS A 313 -21.07 -34.06 -7.02
N SER A 314 -21.65 -32.99 -6.46
CA SER A 314 -21.31 -31.61 -6.83
C SER A 314 -19.86 -31.27 -6.47
N PHE A 315 -19.38 -31.74 -5.32
CA PHE A 315 -17.99 -31.58 -4.90
C PHE A 315 -17.03 -32.27 -5.87
N ILE A 316 -17.25 -33.55 -6.18
CA ILE A 316 -16.36 -34.30 -7.08
C ILE A 316 -16.26 -33.62 -8.44
N ARG A 317 -17.40 -33.14 -8.98
CA ARG A 317 -17.42 -32.44 -10.27
C ARG A 317 -16.63 -31.13 -10.22
N ALA A 318 -16.85 -30.32 -9.20
CA ALA A 318 -16.14 -29.06 -9.02
C ALA A 318 -14.65 -29.29 -8.81
N PHE A 319 -14.26 -30.22 -7.94
CA PHE A 319 -12.86 -30.52 -7.65
C PHE A 319 -12.10 -30.98 -8.88
N LYS A 320 -12.74 -31.86 -9.69
CA LYS A 320 -12.16 -32.33 -10.96
C LYS A 320 -12.03 -31.16 -11.98
N SER A 321 -12.98 -30.25 -12.00
CA SER A 321 -12.88 -29.03 -12.84
C SER A 321 -11.73 -28.13 -12.44
N TRP A 322 -11.42 -28.02 -11.15
CA TRP A 322 -10.35 -27.15 -10.62
C TRP A 322 -8.95 -27.76 -10.76
N THR A 323 -8.82 -29.08 -10.52
CA THR A 323 -7.52 -29.75 -10.39
C THR A 323 -7.19 -30.74 -11.51
N GLY A 324 -8.17 -31.07 -12.34
CA GLY A 324 -8.04 -32.10 -13.34
C GLY A 324 -8.19 -33.52 -12.79
N LEU A 325 -8.15 -33.74 -11.48
CA LEU A 325 -8.18 -35.02 -10.80
C LEU A 325 -9.44 -35.20 -9.94
N SER A 326 -9.89 -36.43 -9.73
CA SER A 326 -10.88 -36.66 -8.68
C SER A 326 -10.27 -36.49 -7.29
N PRO A 327 -11.06 -36.20 -6.25
CA PRO A 327 -10.56 -36.06 -4.90
C PRO A 327 -9.82 -37.31 -4.38
N ALA A 328 -10.25 -38.48 -4.79
CA ALA A 328 -9.62 -39.76 -4.43
C ALA A 328 -8.26 -39.94 -5.09
N GLU A 329 -8.14 -39.62 -6.39
CA GLU A 329 -6.88 -39.66 -7.14
C GLU A 329 -5.91 -38.63 -6.58
N PHE A 330 -6.38 -37.41 -6.31
CA PHE A 330 -5.58 -36.33 -5.72
C PHE A 330 -4.99 -36.73 -4.36
N ARG A 331 -5.80 -37.34 -3.48
CA ARG A 331 -5.33 -37.83 -2.18
C ARG A 331 -4.25 -38.89 -2.31
N LYS A 332 -4.39 -39.83 -3.27
CA LYS A 332 -3.38 -40.87 -3.52
C LYS A 332 -2.03 -40.30 -3.97
N GLN A 333 -2.04 -39.22 -4.74
CA GLN A 333 -0.81 -38.56 -5.17
C GLN A 333 -0.18 -37.69 -4.06
N ALA A 334 -0.99 -37.17 -3.15
CA ALA A 334 -0.56 -36.26 -2.09
C ALA A 334 0.00 -36.95 -0.84
N LEU A 335 -0.43 -38.20 -0.59
CA LEU A 335 0.12 -39.04 0.48
C LEU A 335 1.22 -39.93 -0.15
N PRO A 336 2.52 -39.70 0.16
CA PRO A 336 3.54 -40.67 -0.20
C PRO A 336 3.19 -41.99 0.46
N LEU A 337 3.23 -43.06 -0.33
CA LEU A 337 3.08 -44.46 0.13
C LEU A 337 4.00 -44.67 1.34
N ALA A 338 3.41 -44.86 2.52
CA ALA A 338 4.11 -45.30 3.72
C ALA A 338 4.50 -46.78 3.56
#